data_82d50da6d37786952722af1e80dc5a9f
#
_entry.id   82d50da6d37786952722af1e80dc5a9f
#
_cell.length_a   1.000
_cell.length_b   1.000
_cell.length_c   1.000
_cell.angle_alpha   90.00
_cell.angle_beta   90.00
_cell.angle_gamma   90.00
#
_symmetry.space_group_name_H-M   'P 1'
#
loop_
_entity.id
_entity.type
_entity.pdbx_description
1 polymer ?
#
loop_
_entity_poly.entity_id
_entity_poly.type
_entity_poly.pdbx_seq_one_letter_code
_entity_poly.pdbx_strand_id
1 'polypeptide(L)'
;MDTTLIYMQNKTIERYNMKTNTDNKTEERKNRFSGESIKLTKDESIIHDRIFINELAATLEDKAAGVDGTSKLWDKVRKDINYFRQHNAEAYMVLLD
;
A
#
# COMPACT_ATOMS: atom_id res chain seq x y z
N MET A 1 5.90 -27.11 -2.34
CA MET A 1 5.61 -27.39 -3.11
C MET A 1 5.87 -27.36 -3.09
N ASP A 2 5.59 -26.72 -2.90
CA ASP A 2 5.32 -26.74 -3.37
C ASP A 2 5.51 -26.52 -2.88
N THR A 3 5.43 -26.39 -2.57
CA THR A 3 5.20 -26.38 -2.87
C THR A 3 5.18 -26.26 -2.79
N THR A 4 5.07 -26.26 -2.32
CA THR A 4 4.83 -26.34 -3.05
C THR A 4 4.48 -26.35 -3.12
N LEU A 5 4.08 -26.05 -2.76
CA LEU A 5 3.57 -26.33 -3.52
C LEU A 5 3.41 -26.16 -3.21
N ILE A 6 3.42 -25.92 -3.03
CA ILE A 6 3.07 -25.98 -3.35
C ILE A 6 3.19 -25.60 -3.19
N TYR A 7 3.22 -25.53 -2.97
CA TYR A 7 3.11 -25.41 -3.42
C TYR A 7 2.90 -25.14 -3.46
N MET A 8 2.71 -25.20 -3.12
CA MET A 8 2.40 -25.21 -3.85
C MET A 8 1.97 -25.09 -3.86
N GLN A 9 1.88 -24.83 -3.68
CA GLN A 9 1.40 -24.90 -4.11
C GLN A 9 1.18 -24.58 -4.09
N ASN A 10 1.12 -24.86 -3.54
CA ASN A 10 0.91 -24.92 -4.00
C ASN A 10 0.98 -24.47 -4.15
N LYS A 11 0.58 -24.05 -4.05
CA LYS A 11 0.56 -23.94 -4.64
C LYS A 11 0.13 -23.51 -4.94
N THR A 12 -0.08 -23.38 -4.54
CA THR A 12 -0.46 -23.32 -5.22
C THR A 12 -0.90 -22.78 -5.25
N ILE A 13 -1.29 -22.69 -5.07
CA ILE A 13 -1.72 -22.51 -5.36
C ILE A 13 -1.82 -21.81 -5.35
N GLU A 14 -1.73 -21.58 -5.17
CA GLU A 14 -1.70 -21.29 -5.54
C GLU A 14 -1.74 -20.68 -5.85
N ARG A 15 -2.05 -20.69 -5.89
CA ARG A 15 -2.04 -20.43 -6.44
C ARG A 15 -2.37 -19.81 -6.54
N TYR A 16 -2.83 -19.55 -6.21
CA TYR A 16 -3.17 -19.26 -6.46
C TYR A 16 -3.53 -18.44 -6.26
N ASN A 17 -3.82 -18.26 -6.04
CA ASN A 17 -4.06 -17.70 -5.65
C ASN A 17 -4.08 -16.58 -5.45
N MET A 18 -3.89 -16.53 -5.62
CA MET A 18 -3.88 -15.45 -5.32
C MET A 18 -5.00 -14.75 -4.68
N LYS A 19 -6.07 -14.83 -4.58
CA LYS A 19 -7.13 -14.28 -3.95
C LYS A 19 -7.20 -14.55 -2.52
N THR A 20 -6.64 -15.52 -2.18
CA THR A 20 -6.54 -15.90 -0.78
C THR A 20 -5.74 -14.89 0.01
N ASN A 21 -5.17 -13.91 -0.63
CA ASN A 21 -4.41 -12.92 0.06
C ASN A 21 -5.23 -12.10 1.05
N THR A 22 -6.54 -12.09 0.88
CA THR A 22 -7.38 -11.35 1.82
C THR A 22 -7.31 -11.93 3.22
N ASP A 23 -6.90 -13.18 3.35
CA ASP A 23 -6.82 -13.82 4.65
C ASP A 23 -5.50 -13.54 5.35
N ASN A 24 -4.55 -12.90 4.68
CA ASN A 24 -3.22 -12.67 5.21
C ASN A 24 -3.02 -11.22 5.64
N LYS A 25 -4.02 -10.65 6.27
CA LYS A 25 -3.94 -9.26 6.72
C LYS A 25 -3.29 -9.22 8.08
N THR A 26 -1.99 -9.11 8.09
CA THR A 26 -1.20 -9.17 9.30
C THR A 26 -0.60 -7.84 9.72
N GLU A 27 -0.62 -6.85 8.84
CA GLU A 27 0.05 -5.58 9.09
C GLU A 27 -0.95 -4.51 9.45
N GLU A 28 -0.92 -4.05 10.68
CA GLU A 28 -1.83 -3.01 11.12
C GLU A 28 -1.25 -1.63 10.78
N ARG A 29 -2.11 -0.76 10.29
CA ARG A 29 -1.75 0.65 10.07
C ARG A 29 -2.85 1.53 10.63
N LYS A 30 -2.46 2.71 11.05
CA LYS A 30 -3.37 3.63 11.73
C LYS A 30 -3.36 4.97 11.03
N ASN A 31 -4.54 5.57 10.92
CA ASN A 31 -4.65 6.93 10.44
C ASN A 31 -4.14 7.86 11.53
N ARG A 32 -3.14 8.67 11.20
CA ARG A 32 -2.46 9.53 12.19
C ARG A 32 -3.35 10.66 12.69
N PHE A 33 -4.45 10.94 11.98
CA PHE A 33 -5.35 12.03 12.40
C PHE A 33 -6.55 11.49 13.16
N SER A 34 -7.20 10.45 12.65
CA SER A 34 -8.41 9.92 13.26
C SER A 34 -8.14 8.88 14.35
N GLY A 35 -7.00 8.23 14.29
CA GLY A 35 -6.70 7.13 15.19
C GLY A 35 -7.30 5.80 14.77
N GLU A 36 -8.09 5.78 13.70
CA GLU A 36 -8.65 4.53 13.19
C GLU A 36 -7.56 3.66 12.60
N SER A 37 -7.71 2.35 12.76
CA SER A 37 -6.73 1.42 12.23
C SER A 37 -7.41 0.33 11.42
N ILE A 38 -6.61 -0.31 10.58
CA ILE A 38 -7.09 -1.42 9.76
C ILE A 38 -5.91 -2.33 9.48
N LYS A 39 -6.20 -3.60 9.29
CA LYS A 39 -5.14 -4.56 8.96
C LYS A 39 -5.02 -4.69 7.45
N LEU A 40 -3.79 -4.77 7.01
CA LEU A 40 -3.43 -4.87 5.59
C LEU A 40 -2.64 -6.14 5.34
N THR A 41 -2.59 -6.56 4.09
CA THR A 41 -1.63 -7.56 3.71
C THR A 41 -0.24 -6.93 3.74
N LYS A 42 0.79 -7.78 3.70
CA LYS A 42 2.15 -7.28 3.68
C LYS A 42 2.40 -6.37 2.48
N ASP A 43 1.92 -6.78 1.30
CA ASP A 43 2.09 -5.98 0.10
C ASP A 43 1.41 -4.63 0.23
N GLU A 44 0.19 -4.62 0.77
CA GLU A 44 -0.53 -3.38 0.98
C GLU A 44 0.20 -2.46 1.95
N SER A 45 0.79 -3.04 3.00
CA SER A 45 1.49 -2.23 3.98
C SER A 45 2.73 -1.56 3.37
N ILE A 46 3.42 -2.26 2.47
CA ILE A 46 4.57 -1.70 1.77
C ILE A 46 4.13 -0.51 0.91
N ILE A 47 3.03 -0.67 0.18
CA ILE A 47 2.51 0.41 -0.65
C ILE A 47 2.06 1.59 0.23
N HIS A 48 1.39 1.30 1.33
CA HIS A 48 0.97 2.33 2.27
C HIS A 48 2.17 3.14 2.77
N ASP A 49 3.21 2.45 3.23
CA ASP A 49 4.37 3.12 3.78
C ASP A 49 5.09 3.94 2.71
N ARG A 50 5.12 3.42 1.49
CA ARG A 50 5.75 4.11 0.37
C ARG A 50 5.04 5.42 0.03
N ILE A 51 3.72 5.46 0.19
CA ILE A 51 2.98 6.71 -0.03
C ILE A 51 3.54 7.82 0.86
N PHE A 52 3.72 7.53 2.13
CA PHE A 52 4.16 8.55 3.08
C PHE A 52 5.63 8.90 2.89
N ILE A 53 6.46 7.93 2.56
CA ILE A 53 7.86 8.17 2.27
C ILE A 53 7.99 9.08 1.05
N ASN A 54 7.26 8.79 -0.02
CA ASN A 54 7.32 9.60 -1.22
C ASN A 54 6.70 10.97 -1.03
N GLU A 55 5.66 11.05 -0.21
CA GLU A 55 5.04 12.33 0.11
C GLU A 55 6.04 13.25 0.81
N LEU A 56 6.75 12.72 1.79
CA LEU A 56 7.77 13.49 2.49
C LEU A 56 8.88 13.91 1.54
N ALA A 57 9.37 12.96 0.74
CA ALA A 57 10.45 13.27 -0.21
C ALA A 57 10.02 14.29 -1.24
N ALA A 58 8.78 14.19 -1.74
CA ALA A 58 8.25 15.16 -2.70
C ALA A 58 8.17 16.55 -2.08
N THR A 59 7.72 16.62 -0.83
CA THR A 59 7.62 17.89 -0.12
C THR A 59 8.99 18.54 0.03
N LEU A 60 10.00 17.74 0.36
CA LEU A 60 11.36 18.25 0.51
C LEU A 60 11.93 18.73 -0.81
N GLU A 61 11.65 17.99 -1.91
CA GLU A 61 12.10 18.43 -3.22
C GLU A 61 11.44 19.73 -3.64
N ASP A 62 10.13 19.86 -3.38
CA ASP A 62 9.42 21.07 -3.71
C ASP A 62 9.99 22.26 -2.93
N LYS A 63 10.30 22.06 -1.66
CA LYS A 63 10.90 23.10 -0.84
C LYS A 63 12.25 23.53 -1.39
N ALA A 64 13.07 22.57 -1.76
CA ALA A 64 14.40 22.88 -2.29
C ALA A 64 14.29 23.64 -3.60
N ALA A 65 13.27 23.36 -4.40
CA ALA A 65 13.06 24.05 -5.67
C ALA A 65 12.34 25.40 -5.51
N GLY A 66 11.75 25.64 -4.34
CA GLY A 66 11.04 26.88 -4.09
C GLY A 66 9.65 26.93 -4.68
N VAL A 67 9.10 25.81 -5.12
CA VAL A 67 7.75 25.74 -5.69
C VAL A 67 7.07 24.46 -5.21
N ASP A 68 5.77 24.52 -5.10
CA ASP A 68 4.98 23.39 -4.60
C ASP A 68 4.48 22.52 -5.75
N GLY A 69 4.41 21.23 -5.49
CA GLY A 69 3.74 20.31 -6.39
C GLY A 69 4.50 19.94 -7.65
N THR A 70 5.79 20.26 -7.72
CA THR A 70 6.56 20.03 -8.95
C THR A 70 7.37 18.74 -8.95
N SER A 71 7.56 18.13 -7.78
CA SER A 71 8.33 16.89 -7.72
C SER A 71 7.60 15.78 -8.47
N LYS A 72 8.35 15.00 -9.24
CA LYS A 72 7.78 13.86 -9.94
C LYS A 72 7.34 12.77 -8.99
N LEU A 73 7.80 12.81 -7.76
CA LEU A 73 7.38 11.84 -6.75
C LEU A 73 5.88 11.94 -6.45
N TRP A 74 5.27 13.11 -6.69
CA TRP A 74 3.83 13.22 -6.51
C TRP A 74 3.05 12.29 -7.44
N ASP A 75 3.60 11.97 -8.62
CA ASP A 75 2.95 11.02 -9.51
C ASP A 75 2.94 9.63 -8.90
N LYS A 76 4.02 9.25 -8.22
CA LYS A 76 4.07 7.97 -7.54
C LYS A 76 3.09 7.92 -6.36
N VAL A 77 2.99 9.02 -5.64
CA VAL A 77 2.04 9.11 -4.53
C VAL A 77 0.62 8.89 -5.05
N ARG A 78 0.26 9.58 -6.12
CA ARG A 78 -1.08 9.45 -6.71
C ARG A 78 -1.36 8.03 -7.20
N LYS A 79 -0.37 7.40 -7.83
CA LYS A 79 -0.54 6.02 -8.29
C LYS A 79 -0.80 5.06 -7.14
N ASP A 80 -0.06 5.21 -6.07
CA ASP A 80 -0.21 4.32 -4.93
C ASP A 80 -1.53 4.56 -4.21
N ILE A 81 -1.96 5.81 -4.10
CA ILE A 81 -3.27 6.11 -3.53
C ILE A 81 -4.37 5.51 -4.39
N ASN A 82 -4.26 5.62 -5.71
CA ASN A 82 -5.24 5.03 -6.62
C ASN A 82 -5.26 3.51 -6.50
N TYR A 83 -4.11 2.89 -6.25
CA TYR A 83 -4.09 1.46 -6.03
C TYR A 83 -5.04 1.08 -4.90
N PHE A 84 -4.95 1.76 -3.76
CA PHE A 84 -5.84 1.46 -2.64
C PHE A 84 -7.29 1.76 -2.98
N ARG A 85 -7.55 2.86 -3.66
CA ARG A 85 -8.92 3.22 -4.01
C ARG A 85 -9.57 2.14 -4.84
N GLN A 86 -8.82 1.49 -5.71
CA GLN A 86 -9.35 0.48 -6.61
C GLN A 86 -9.32 -0.93 -6.03
N HIS A 87 -8.33 -1.24 -5.22
CA HIS A 87 -8.12 -2.62 -4.78
C HIS A 87 -8.49 -2.86 -3.32
N ASN A 88 -8.51 -1.83 -2.50
CA ASN A 88 -8.91 -1.95 -1.10
C ASN A 88 -9.50 -0.63 -0.64
N ALA A 89 -10.72 -0.39 -1.09
CA ALA A 89 -11.38 0.88 -0.80
C ALA A 89 -11.59 1.11 0.68
N GLU A 90 -11.79 0.06 1.45
CA GLU A 90 -11.95 0.20 2.89
C GLU A 90 -10.69 0.78 3.52
N ALA A 91 -9.53 0.25 3.15
CA ALA A 91 -8.26 0.78 3.64
C ALA A 91 -8.05 2.23 3.20
N TYR A 92 -8.44 2.55 1.97
CA TYR A 92 -8.37 3.92 1.51
C TYR A 92 -9.17 4.84 2.40
N MET A 93 -10.41 4.46 2.72
CA MET A 93 -11.28 5.27 3.56
C MET A 93 -10.72 5.45 4.97
N VAL A 94 -10.16 4.39 5.54
CA VAL A 94 -9.65 4.44 6.90
C VAL A 94 -8.34 5.22 6.97
N LEU A 95 -7.44 4.99 6.03
CA LEU A 95 -6.06 5.45 6.16
C LEU A 95 -5.72 6.69 5.34
N LEU A 96 -6.37 6.87 4.20
CA LEU A 96 -5.92 7.85 3.22
C LEU A 96 -6.95 8.92 2.87
N ASP A 97 -8.16 8.74 3.32
CA ASP A 97 -9.23 9.69 3.00
C ASP A 97 -9.30 10.86 3.97
#